data_b1037aca4bb3b8f9fc196fe19e7d033f
#
_entry.id   b1037aca4bb3b8f9fc196fe19e7d033f
#
_cell.length_a   1.000
_cell.length_b   1.000
_cell.length_c   1.000
_cell.angle_alpha   90.00
_cell.angle_beta   90.00
_cell.angle_gamma   90.00
#
_symmetry.space_group_name_H-M   'P 1'
#
loop_
_entity.id
_entity.type
_entity.pdbx_description
1 polymer ?
#
loop_
_entity_poly.entity_id
_entity_poly.type
_entity_poly.pdbx_seq_one_letter_code
_entity_poly.pdbx_strand_id
1 'polypeptide(L)'
;LYSLGDTINKKIDGMGFNLTTNGTEIPALSDADKRITSNETFAINQGKNIKVTQITNGYEIATSDNMTLGEKAEDGKPGTDGSLDVKGKDGTAVSINGKDGSIGLAGKDGANPLTIKTAEGPAGVDGDDTTKKPRLDVNGESVATLNDGLKFTGNNESTVNKHKLNTLVKIKGEGVAEAESTNFKSAAGNINVKADGTDTLEVQLAKDLKGLNSAEFKDASGDVTKITPAGVAVNKADNLNADGSVKDPNKTVSISNTGVNAGGNKVTNVADGDVNADSKDAINGSQLYNAVATTNLTPNTTGKIDTPVDGSKLVNATTVANAINNSGWNVTVNKDGGEAEGETVQKVSPGNTVTYIAGQNIKIKQDGMNFTISTTKDLKAENVTAKTVNTTT
;
A
#
# COMPACT_ATOMS: atom_id res chain seq x y z
N LEU A 1 -19.44 -74.22 102.78
CA LEU A 1 -18.57 -73.13 102.36
C LEU A 1 -17.96 -73.34 100.98
N TYR A 2 -17.42 -74.49 100.68
CA TYR A 2 -16.78 -74.83 99.42
C TYR A 2 -17.79 -74.79 98.24
N SER A 3 -19.00 -75.35 98.41
CA SER A 3 -20.01 -75.30 97.29
C SER A 3 -20.61 -73.92 97.00
N LEU A 4 -20.63 -73.05 98.08
CA LEU A 4 -21.07 -71.64 97.86
C LEU A 4 -20.03 -70.81 97.15
N GLY A 5 -18.71 -71.02 97.51
CA GLY A 5 -17.62 -70.39 96.83
C GLY A 5 -17.55 -70.79 95.34
N ASP A 6 -17.71 -72.07 95.08
CA ASP A 6 -17.74 -72.63 93.70
C ASP A 6 -18.93 -72.04 92.89
N THR A 7 -20.07 -71.94 93.55
CA THR A 7 -21.26 -71.34 92.88
C THR A 7 -21.11 -69.84 92.67
N ILE A 8 -20.51 -69.09 93.53
CA ILE A 8 -20.21 -67.69 93.39
C ILE A 8 -19.18 -67.47 92.30
N ASN A 9 -18.16 -68.27 92.29
CA ASN A 9 -17.10 -68.18 91.26
C ASN A 9 -17.69 -68.46 89.87
N LYS A 10 -18.50 -69.56 89.71
CA LYS A 10 -19.16 -69.86 88.49
C LYS A 10 -20.14 -68.73 88.02
N LYS A 11 -20.79 -68.08 88.96
CA LYS A 11 -21.62 -66.91 88.63
C LYS A 11 -20.82 -65.73 88.25
N ILE A 12 -19.71 -65.46 88.93
CA ILE A 12 -18.82 -64.37 88.57
C ILE A 12 -18.15 -64.59 87.22
N ASP A 13 -17.64 -65.85 87.02
CA ASP A 13 -17.02 -66.25 85.75
C ASP A 13 -18.06 -66.19 84.58
N GLY A 14 -19.32 -66.40 84.93
CA GLY A 14 -20.39 -66.26 83.92
C GLY A 14 -20.93 -64.83 83.74
N MET A 15 -20.49 -63.84 84.55
CA MET A 15 -20.92 -62.44 84.32
C MET A 15 -20.19 -61.83 83.11
N GLY A 16 -20.93 -61.18 82.31
CA GLY A 16 -20.33 -60.52 81.18
C GLY A 16 -21.46 -59.82 80.35
N PHE A 17 -21.08 -59.23 79.24
CA PHE A 17 -21.98 -58.54 78.31
C PHE A 17 -21.78 -59.11 76.89
N ASN A 18 -22.84 -59.07 76.13
CA ASN A 18 -22.81 -59.52 74.72
C ASN A 18 -22.60 -58.29 73.82
N LEU A 19 -21.78 -58.52 72.79
CA LEU A 19 -21.54 -57.51 71.73
C LEU A 19 -22.35 -57.83 70.50
N THR A 20 -23.00 -56.86 69.94
CA THR A 20 -23.71 -56.97 68.65
C THR A 20 -23.24 -55.81 67.72
N THR A 21 -23.36 -56.00 66.44
CA THR A 21 -23.20 -54.93 65.45
C THR A 21 -24.57 -54.39 65.02
N ASN A 22 -24.78 -53.09 65.14
CA ASN A 22 -26.04 -52.42 64.79
C ASN A 22 -27.31 -53.06 65.37
N GLY A 23 -27.19 -53.64 66.63
CA GLY A 23 -28.31 -54.32 67.31
C GLY A 23 -28.69 -55.70 66.74
N THR A 24 -27.93 -56.24 65.79
CA THR A 24 -28.14 -57.54 65.14
C THR A 24 -27.07 -58.50 65.61
N GLU A 25 -27.48 -59.73 65.95
CA GLU A 25 -26.53 -60.80 66.30
C GLU A 25 -25.61 -61.15 65.11
N ILE A 26 -24.35 -61.47 65.38
CA ILE A 26 -23.41 -62.01 64.41
C ILE A 26 -23.62 -63.52 64.27
N PRO A 27 -24.27 -64.01 63.21
CA PRO A 27 -24.75 -65.44 63.13
C PRO A 27 -23.62 -66.47 63.15
N ALA A 28 -22.40 -66.05 62.75
CA ALA A 28 -21.26 -66.96 62.61
C ALA A 28 -20.49 -67.19 63.93
N LEU A 29 -20.81 -66.49 65.00
CA LEU A 29 -20.17 -66.64 66.28
C LEU A 29 -21.08 -67.41 67.25
N SER A 30 -20.53 -68.34 68.09
CA SER A 30 -21.27 -68.96 69.19
C SER A 30 -21.61 -67.93 70.27
N ASP A 31 -22.58 -68.19 71.09
CA ASP A 31 -22.91 -67.30 72.20
C ASP A 31 -21.73 -67.08 73.19
N ALA A 32 -20.84 -68.09 73.33
CA ALA A 32 -19.63 -67.97 74.12
C ALA A 32 -18.64 -67.00 73.48
N ASP A 33 -18.55 -66.93 72.13
CA ASP A 33 -17.64 -66.07 71.41
C ASP A 33 -18.12 -64.57 71.36
N LYS A 34 -19.41 -64.40 71.56
CA LYS A 34 -20.04 -63.06 71.57
C LYS A 34 -20.01 -62.37 72.95
N ARG A 35 -19.71 -63.15 73.98
CA ARG A 35 -19.77 -62.70 75.37
C ARG A 35 -18.39 -62.45 75.92
N ILE A 36 -18.25 -61.21 76.43
CA ILE A 36 -17.03 -60.82 77.20
C ILE A 36 -17.31 -61.09 78.62
N THR A 37 -16.52 -61.97 79.25
CA THR A 37 -16.64 -62.41 80.66
C THR A 37 -15.67 -61.57 81.49
N SER A 38 -15.76 -61.75 82.84
CA SER A 38 -14.98 -60.92 83.83
C SER A 38 -13.48 -61.02 83.69
N ASN A 39 -12.96 -62.06 83.06
CA ASN A 39 -11.49 -62.27 82.93
C ASN A 39 -10.98 -62.00 81.48
N GLU A 40 -11.86 -61.51 80.59
CA GLU A 40 -11.51 -61.26 79.21
C GLU A 40 -11.32 -59.78 78.92
N THR A 41 -10.46 -59.43 77.99
CA THR A 41 -10.20 -58.05 77.58
C THR A 41 -11.03 -57.73 76.32
N PHE A 42 -11.86 -56.71 76.47
CA PHE A 42 -12.50 -56.14 75.28
C PHE A 42 -11.58 -55.18 74.55
N ALA A 43 -11.15 -55.50 73.39
CA ALA A 43 -10.32 -54.62 72.56
C ALA A 43 -11.11 -54.07 71.41
N ILE A 44 -11.14 -52.79 71.23
CA ILE A 44 -11.61 -52.07 70.04
C ILE A 44 -10.41 -51.81 69.15
N ASN A 45 -10.29 -52.59 68.08
CA ASN A 45 -9.24 -52.40 67.09
C ASN A 45 -9.68 -51.36 66.06
N GLN A 46 -8.81 -50.37 65.81
CA GLN A 46 -9.09 -49.41 64.78
C GLN A 46 -8.97 -50.07 63.39
N GLY A 47 -9.99 -49.93 62.60
CA GLY A 47 -9.97 -50.27 61.20
C GLY A 47 -9.39 -49.13 60.37
N LYS A 48 -9.34 -49.35 59.03
CA LYS A 48 -8.91 -48.34 58.06
C LYS A 48 -9.76 -47.06 58.19
N ASN A 49 -9.14 -45.90 58.23
CA ASN A 49 -9.80 -44.61 58.31
C ASN A 49 -10.52 -44.30 59.64
N ILE A 50 -10.44 -45.18 60.63
CA ILE A 50 -11.02 -44.98 61.94
C ILE A 50 -9.90 -44.82 62.98
N LYS A 51 -10.00 -43.82 63.82
CA LYS A 51 -9.14 -43.57 64.96
C LYS A 51 -9.92 -43.94 66.22
N VAL A 52 -9.35 -44.81 67.02
CA VAL A 52 -9.91 -45.16 68.33
C VAL A 52 -8.98 -44.64 69.40
N THR A 53 -9.48 -43.79 70.29
CA THR A 53 -8.72 -43.22 71.41
C THR A 53 -9.39 -43.68 72.69
N GLN A 54 -8.65 -44.36 73.63
CA GLN A 54 -9.17 -44.66 74.95
C GLN A 54 -9.20 -43.39 75.77
N ILE A 55 -10.31 -43.13 76.43
CA ILE A 55 -10.54 -42.06 77.39
C ILE A 55 -10.87 -42.62 78.76
N THR A 56 -11.01 -41.80 79.75
CA THR A 56 -11.10 -42.21 81.15
C THR A 56 -12.18 -43.29 81.46
N ASN A 57 -13.33 -43.22 80.81
CA ASN A 57 -14.46 -44.14 81.01
C ASN A 57 -15.07 -44.60 79.69
N GLY A 58 -14.28 -44.76 78.63
CA GLY A 58 -14.80 -45.16 77.28
C GLY A 58 -13.76 -45.07 76.19
N TYR A 59 -14.30 -45.02 74.99
CA TYR A 59 -13.52 -44.87 73.76
C TYR A 59 -14.12 -43.74 72.94
N GLU A 60 -13.27 -42.88 72.42
CA GLU A 60 -13.63 -41.92 71.35
C GLU A 60 -13.34 -42.59 70.02
N ILE A 61 -14.36 -42.72 69.17
CA ILE A 61 -14.23 -43.27 67.83
C ILE A 61 -14.47 -42.12 66.85
N ALA A 62 -13.42 -41.75 66.12
CA ALA A 62 -13.44 -40.69 65.14
C ALA A 62 -12.93 -41.19 63.79
N THR A 63 -13.19 -40.47 62.73
CA THR A 63 -12.49 -40.66 61.45
C THR A 63 -11.04 -40.20 61.57
N SER A 64 -10.14 -40.86 60.86
CA SER A 64 -8.75 -40.40 60.76
C SER A 64 -8.68 -39.05 60.07
N ASP A 65 -7.70 -38.21 60.45
CA ASP A 65 -7.43 -36.94 59.80
C ASP A 65 -7.13 -37.11 58.28
N ASN A 66 -6.53 -38.25 57.93
CA ASN A 66 -6.30 -38.66 56.53
C ASN A 66 -7.16 -39.90 56.25
N MET A 67 -8.10 -39.75 55.31
CA MET A 67 -8.92 -40.86 54.84
C MET A 67 -8.30 -41.43 53.54
N THR A 68 -8.06 -42.73 53.52
CA THR A 68 -7.61 -43.44 52.31
C THR A 68 -8.69 -44.45 51.90
N LEU A 69 -9.31 -44.21 50.75
CA LEU A 69 -10.27 -45.09 50.16
C LEU A 69 -9.58 -45.89 49.06
N GLY A 70 -9.85 -47.20 48.98
CA GLY A 70 -9.13 -48.11 48.10
C GLY A 70 -7.76 -48.50 48.63
N GLU A 71 -7.12 -49.42 47.92
CA GLU A 71 -5.78 -49.96 48.26
C GLU A 71 -5.01 -50.21 46.96
N LYS A 72 -3.73 -49.84 46.99
CA LYS A 72 -2.83 -50.20 45.91
C LYS A 72 -2.54 -51.70 45.96
N ALA A 73 -2.49 -52.33 44.81
CA ALA A 73 -2.01 -53.70 44.74
C ALA A 73 -0.55 -53.80 45.24
N GLU A 74 -0.30 -54.74 46.15
CA GLU A 74 1.05 -55.07 46.66
C GLU A 74 1.29 -56.58 46.45
N ASP A 75 2.53 -57.03 46.65
CA ASP A 75 2.98 -58.38 46.35
C ASP A 75 2.01 -59.47 46.86
N GLY A 76 1.33 -60.08 45.89
CA GLY A 76 0.39 -61.17 46.11
C GLY A 76 -1.01 -60.78 46.59
N LYS A 77 -1.31 -59.48 46.75
CA LYS A 77 -2.65 -58.96 47.10
C LYS A 77 -3.21 -58.08 46.02
N PRO A 78 -4.41 -58.35 45.48
CA PRO A 78 -5.05 -57.44 44.57
C PRO A 78 -5.42 -56.14 45.28
N GLY A 79 -5.23 -55.02 44.60
CA GLY A 79 -5.70 -53.71 45.07
C GLY A 79 -7.23 -53.59 44.98
N THR A 80 -7.76 -52.55 45.61
CA THR A 80 -9.19 -52.20 45.51
C THR A 80 -9.34 -50.74 45.09
N ASP A 81 -10.27 -50.45 44.18
CA ASP A 81 -10.61 -49.09 43.78
C ASP A 81 -11.40 -48.40 44.90
N GLY A 82 -10.94 -47.23 45.29
CA GLY A 82 -11.65 -46.40 46.26
C GLY A 82 -12.63 -45.45 45.55
N SER A 83 -13.72 -45.13 46.16
CA SER A 83 -14.64 -44.11 45.69
C SER A 83 -15.21 -43.31 46.84
N LEU A 84 -15.53 -42.04 46.56
CA LEU A 84 -16.27 -41.18 47.48
C LEU A 84 -17.41 -40.53 46.72
N ASP A 85 -18.64 -40.85 47.13
CA ASP A 85 -19.85 -40.27 46.57
C ASP A 85 -20.56 -39.38 47.58
N VAL A 86 -20.80 -38.14 47.20
CA VAL A 86 -21.64 -37.20 47.92
C VAL A 86 -22.92 -37.02 47.11
N LYS A 87 -24.06 -37.48 47.63
CA LYS A 87 -25.34 -37.45 46.94
C LYS A 87 -26.27 -36.39 47.55
N GLY A 88 -26.82 -35.60 46.67
CA GLY A 88 -27.93 -34.72 47.04
C GLY A 88 -29.27 -35.48 47.13
N LYS A 89 -30.23 -34.91 47.83
CA LYS A 89 -31.57 -35.46 48.01
C LYS A 89 -32.32 -35.66 46.67
N ASP A 90 -32.02 -34.81 45.69
CA ASP A 90 -32.66 -34.77 44.38
C ASP A 90 -31.80 -35.43 43.26
N GLY A 91 -30.92 -36.32 43.60
CA GLY A 91 -30.10 -37.05 42.61
C GLY A 91 -28.83 -36.33 42.18
N THR A 92 -28.54 -35.13 42.68
CA THR A 92 -27.23 -34.49 42.46
C THR A 92 -26.13 -35.32 43.11
N ALA A 93 -24.98 -35.40 42.47
CA ALA A 93 -23.85 -36.18 42.99
C ALA A 93 -22.52 -35.53 42.66
N VAL A 94 -21.59 -35.68 43.60
CA VAL A 94 -20.16 -35.51 43.35
C VAL A 94 -19.48 -36.84 43.66
N SER A 95 -18.77 -37.41 42.73
CA SER A 95 -18.03 -38.66 42.96
C SER A 95 -16.55 -38.47 42.61
N ILE A 96 -15.71 -39.02 43.51
CA ILE A 96 -14.28 -39.10 43.31
C ILE A 96 -13.97 -40.60 43.07
N ASN A 97 -13.43 -40.93 41.94
CA ASN A 97 -13.19 -42.30 41.51
C ASN A 97 -11.69 -42.59 41.50
N GLY A 98 -11.29 -43.50 42.38
CA GLY A 98 -9.90 -43.96 42.49
C GLY A 98 -9.46 -44.89 41.36
N LYS A 99 -10.39 -45.45 40.58
CA LYS A 99 -10.07 -46.34 39.47
C LYS A 99 -9.37 -45.62 38.33
N ASP A 100 -9.80 -44.42 37.99
CA ASP A 100 -9.31 -43.64 36.86
C ASP A 100 -8.90 -42.23 37.23
N GLY A 101 -8.97 -41.88 38.51
CA GLY A 101 -8.60 -40.54 39.02
C GLY A 101 -9.56 -39.43 38.60
N SER A 102 -10.78 -39.78 38.19
CA SER A 102 -11.77 -38.77 37.76
C SER A 102 -12.59 -38.22 38.92
N ILE A 103 -13.11 -37.00 38.69
CA ILE A 103 -14.15 -36.39 39.50
C ILE A 103 -15.39 -36.25 38.63
N GLY A 104 -16.47 -36.93 39.02
CA GLY A 104 -17.76 -36.80 38.37
C GLY A 104 -18.63 -35.75 39.07
N LEU A 105 -19.27 -34.89 38.30
CA LEU A 105 -20.29 -33.96 38.75
C LEU A 105 -21.58 -34.29 38.00
N ALA A 106 -22.64 -34.59 38.70
CA ALA A 106 -23.95 -34.81 38.12
C ALA A 106 -24.90 -33.75 38.65
N GLY A 107 -25.64 -33.10 37.77
CA GLY A 107 -26.68 -32.16 38.13
C GLY A 107 -27.90 -32.86 38.71
N LYS A 108 -28.98 -32.12 38.98
CA LYS A 108 -30.24 -32.65 39.48
C LYS A 108 -30.76 -33.81 38.61
N ASP A 109 -31.19 -34.88 39.23
CA ASP A 109 -31.66 -36.11 38.56
C ASP A 109 -30.64 -36.75 37.57
N GLY A 110 -29.33 -36.54 37.83
CA GLY A 110 -28.27 -37.00 36.95
C GLY A 110 -28.11 -36.24 35.62
N ALA A 111 -28.79 -35.09 35.50
CA ALA A 111 -28.69 -34.27 34.28
C ALA A 111 -27.30 -33.62 34.15
N ASN A 112 -26.87 -33.45 32.87
CA ASN A 112 -25.62 -32.78 32.51
C ASN A 112 -24.37 -33.29 33.27
N PRO A 113 -24.09 -34.60 33.22
CA PRO A 113 -22.93 -35.12 33.91
C PRO A 113 -21.64 -34.55 33.33
N LEU A 114 -20.75 -34.16 34.22
CA LEU A 114 -19.44 -33.64 33.88
C LEU A 114 -18.38 -34.49 34.54
N THR A 115 -17.41 -34.98 33.76
CA THR A 115 -16.26 -35.75 34.27
C THR A 115 -15.01 -34.90 34.12
N ILE A 116 -14.28 -34.74 35.22
CA ILE A 116 -12.99 -34.06 35.26
C ILE A 116 -11.92 -35.10 35.55
N LYS A 117 -10.92 -35.22 34.69
CA LYS A 117 -9.80 -36.16 34.88
C LYS A 117 -8.53 -35.61 34.24
N THR A 118 -7.44 -36.33 34.38
CA THR A 118 -6.22 -36.06 33.62
C THR A 118 -6.24 -36.88 32.32
N ALA A 119 -5.82 -36.24 31.23
CA ALA A 119 -5.61 -36.92 29.95
C ALA A 119 -4.36 -36.37 29.28
N GLU A 120 -3.82 -37.09 28.31
CA GLU A 120 -2.77 -36.54 27.45
C GLU A 120 -3.39 -35.57 26.45
N GLY A 121 -2.84 -34.36 26.39
CA GLY A 121 -3.27 -33.30 25.48
C GLY A 121 -2.13 -32.53 24.86
N PRO A 122 -2.42 -31.48 24.07
CA PRO A 122 -1.40 -30.67 23.42
C PRO A 122 -0.42 -30.03 24.40
N ALA A 123 0.84 -29.84 23.97
CA ALA A 123 1.87 -29.19 24.81
C ALA A 123 1.70 -27.66 24.90
N GLY A 124 0.77 -27.06 24.14
CA GLY A 124 0.59 -25.63 24.00
C GLY A 124 1.33 -25.04 22.79
N VAL A 125 1.32 -23.73 22.62
CA VAL A 125 1.86 -23.08 21.43
C VAL A 125 3.37 -23.24 21.24
N ASP A 126 4.11 -23.51 22.31
CA ASP A 126 5.58 -23.70 22.26
C ASP A 126 5.97 -25.14 21.85
N GLY A 127 5.05 -26.11 22.02
CA GLY A 127 5.27 -27.51 21.60
C GLY A 127 5.07 -27.69 20.08
N ASP A 128 5.62 -28.77 19.59
CA ASP A 128 5.23 -29.29 18.28
C ASP A 128 3.89 -30.03 18.39
N ASP A 129 3.28 -30.33 17.26
CA ASP A 129 1.96 -30.98 17.22
C ASP A 129 1.98 -32.44 17.70
N THR A 130 3.16 -33.05 17.85
CA THR A 130 3.36 -34.42 18.30
C THR A 130 3.62 -34.51 19.82
N THR A 131 4.05 -33.43 20.44
CA THR A 131 4.36 -33.40 21.88
C THR A 131 3.07 -33.38 22.70
N LYS A 132 2.92 -34.34 23.59
CA LYS A 132 1.78 -34.44 24.51
C LYS A 132 2.23 -34.13 25.94
N LYS A 133 1.32 -33.55 26.72
CA LYS A 133 1.50 -33.29 28.16
C LYS A 133 0.22 -33.63 28.91
N PRO A 134 0.32 -34.00 30.20
CA PRO A 134 -0.85 -34.13 31.04
C PRO A 134 -1.65 -32.81 31.07
N ARG A 135 -2.95 -32.96 30.83
CA ARG A 135 -3.93 -31.85 30.82
C ARG A 135 -5.11 -32.18 31.73
N LEU A 136 -5.71 -31.12 32.23
CA LEU A 136 -7.05 -31.26 32.78
C LEU A 136 -8.02 -31.51 31.61
N ASP A 137 -8.77 -32.60 31.71
CA ASP A 137 -9.76 -32.99 30.72
C ASP A 137 -11.16 -32.90 31.33
N VAL A 138 -12.06 -32.35 30.57
CA VAL A 138 -13.47 -32.22 30.94
C VAL A 138 -14.32 -32.83 29.84
N ASN A 139 -14.95 -33.96 30.14
CA ASN A 139 -15.79 -34.73 29.17
C ASN A 139 -15.06 -35.09 27.87
N GLY A 140 -13.76 -35.32 27.89
CA GLY A 140 -12.97 -35.66 26.70
C GLY A 140 -12.30 -34.47 26.02
N GLU A 141 -12.53 -33.26 26.50
CA GLU A 141 -11.89 -32.05 25.96
C GLU A 141 -10.84 -31.49 26.93
N SER A 142 -9.66 -31.20 26.41
CA SER A 142 -8.58 -30.61 27.20
C SER A 142 -8.88 -29.17 27.56
N VAL A 143 -8.74 -28.83 28.84
CA VAL A 143 -8.87 -27.45 29.31
C VAL A 143 -7.64 -26.66 28.90
N ALA A 144 -7.88 -25.49 28.29
CA ALA A 144 -6.84 -24.57 27.90
C ALA A 144 -6.11 -23.98 29.12
N THR A 145 -4.82 -23.82 28.97
CA THR A 145 -3.91 -23.18 29.95
C THR A 145 -3.32 -21.91 29.37
N LEU A 146 -2.61 -21.12 30.17
CA LEU A 146 -1.88 -19.94 29.69
C LEU A 146 -0.79 -20.24 28.64
N ASN A 147 -0.39 -21.52 28.51
CA ASN A 147 0.55 -21.96 27.47
C ASN A 147 -0.14 -22.29 26.13
N ASP A 148 -1.45 -22.35 26.10
CA ASP A 148 -2.22 -22.43 24.87
C ASP A 148 -2.38 -21.06 24.26
N GLY A 149 -2.87 -20.98 23.03
CA GLY A 149 -3.02 -19.70 22.35
C GLY A 149 -3.20 -19.86 20.86
N LEU A 150 -2.82 -18.84 20.13
CA LEU A 150 -2.94 -18.75 18.68
C LEU A 150 -1.56 -18.68 18.03
N LYS A 151 -1.45 -19.27 16.84
CA LYS A 151 -0.30 -19.16 15.96
C LYS A 151 -0.68 -18.29 14.78
N PHE A 152 0.16 -17.31 14.44
CA PHE A 152 -0.02 -16.41 13.30
C PHE A 152 1.16 -16.55 12.35
N THR A 153 0.89 -16.56 11.07
CA THR A 153 1.88 -16.46 10.01
C THR A 153 1.42 -15.48 8.96
N GLY A 154 2.33 -15.01 8.14
CA GLY A 154 2.04 -14.22 6.94
C GLY A 154 2.39 -15.01 5.68
N ASN A 155 2.66 -14.32 4.58
CA ASN A 155 3.10 -14.95 3.33
C ASN A 155 4.44 -15.72 3.48
N ASN A 156 5.17 -15.47 4.55
CA ASN A 156 6.37 -16.21 4.96
C ASN A 156 6.00 -17.36 5.90
N GLU A 157 5.24 -18.33 5.43
CA GLU A 157 4.61 -19.42 6.21
C GLU A 157 5.58 -20.21 7.11
N SER A 158 6.86 -20.25 6.76
CA SER A 158 7.91 -20.85 7.58
C SER A 158 8.18 -20.12 8.90
N THR A 159 7.70 -18.88 9.04
CA THR A 159 7.86 -18.07 10.24
C THR A 159 6.53 -17.94 10.97
N VAL A 160 6.47 -18.49 12.18
CA VAL A 160 5.24 -18.52 12.98
C VAL A 160 5.41 -17.71 14.25
N ASN A 161 4.54 -16.72 14.43
CA ASN A 161 4.39 -15.98 15.68
C ASN A 161 3.49 -16.76 16.63
N LYS A 162 4.03 -17.20 17.76
CA LYS A 162 3.34 -18.00 18.78
C LYS A 162 2.88 -17.09 19.91
N HIS A 163 1.57 -16.95 20.08
CA HIS A 163 0.96 -16.12 21.10
C HIS A 163 0.25 -16.95 22.15
N LYS A 164 0.71 -16.91 23.38
CA LYS A 164 0.06 -17.54 24.53
C LYS A 164 -1.20 -16.78 24.91
N LEU A 165 -2.13 -17.44 25.58
CA LEU A 165 -3.29 -16.79 26.17
C LEU A 165 -2.85 -15.65 27.08
N ASN A 166 -3.60 -14.55 27.07
CA ASN A 166 -3.33 -13.33 27.85
C ASN A 166 -2.03 -12.60 27.43
N THR A 167 -1.53 -12.80 26.19
CA THR A 167 -0.43 -11.99 25.65
C THR A 167 -0.95 -11.03 24.58
N LEU A 168 -0.25 -9.92 24.41
CA LEU A 168 -0.63 -8.87 23.47
C LEU A 168 -0.23 -9.26 22.05
N VAL A 169 -1.20 -9.31 21.13
CA VAL A 169 -0.97 -9.40 19.69
C VAL A 169 -0.89 -8.00 19.11
N LYS A 170 0.16 -7.71 18.34
CA LYS A 170 0.34 -6.42 17.65
C LYS A 170 0.20 -6.61 16.14
N ILE A 171 -0.76 -5.93 15.54
CA ILE A 171 -0.90 -5.78 14.09
C ILE A 171 -0.65 -4.31 13.78
N LYS A 172 0.38 -4.03 12.98
CA LYS A 172 0.81 -2.65 12.69
C LYS A 172 0.90 -2.43 11.18
N GLY A 173 0.53 -1.24 10.73
CA GLY A 173 0.91 -0.75 9.40
C GLY A 173 2.40 -0.41 9.36
N GLU A 174 3.10 -0.84 8.33
CA GLU A 174 4.50 -0.49 8.13
C GLU A 174 4.65 1.02 7.90
N GLY A 175 5.66 1.63 8.52
CA GLY A 175 5.99 3.05 8.33
C GLY A 175 5.07 4.05 9.05
N VAL A 176 4.02 3.59 9.74
CA VAL A 176 3.15 4.48 10.53
C VAL A 176 3.67 4.60 11.95
N ALA A 177 4.15 5.79 12.33
CA ALA A 177 4.60 6.07 13.69
C ALA A 177 3.40 6.15 14.65
N GLU A 178 3.64 5.85 15.94
CA GLU A 178 2.59 5.84 16.97
C GLU A 178 1.88 7.20 17.10
N ALA A 179 2.65 8.29 17.07
CA ALA A 179 2.11 9.65 17.14
C ALA A 179 1.22 10.01 15.94
N GLU A 180 1.48 9.42 14.77
CA GLU A 180 0.71 9.64 13.55
C GLU A 180 -0.54 8.78 13.50
N SER A 181 -0.52 7.62 14.14
CA SER A 181 -1.62 6.65 14.11
C SER A 181 -2.95 7.23 14.62
N THR A 182 -2.91 8.09 15.63
CA THR A 182 -4.10 8.72 16.21
C THR A 182 -4.81 9.66 15.23
N ASN A 183 -4.03 10.32 14.35
CA ASN A 183 -4.54 11.28 13.37
C ASN A 183 -4.54 10.73 11.94
N PHE A 184 -4.27 9.44 11.80
CA PHE A 184 -4.20 8.78 10.50
C PHE A 184 -5.55 8.86 9.77
N LYS A 185 -5.53 9.43 8.57
CA LYS A 185 -6.72 9.55 7.71
C LYS A 185 -6.65 8.51 6.61
N SER A 186 -7.57 7.56 6.64
CA SER A 186 -7.72 6.55 5.60
C SER A 186 -8.75 6.96 4.56
N ALA A 187 -8.58 6.46 3.34
CA ALA A 187 -9.62 6.51 2.32
C ALA A 187 -10.45 5.21 2.39
N ALA A 188 -11.74 5.34 2.69
CA ALA A 188 -12.62 4.19 2.88
C ALA A 188 -12.79 3.35 1.60
N GLY A 189 -12.96 2.03 1.76
CA GLY A 189 -13.26 1.11 0.67
C GLY A 189 -12.07 0.69 -0.20
N ASN A 190 -10.83 0.98 0.23
CA ASN A 190 -9.61 0.60 -0.48
C ASN A 190 -8.97 -0.68 0.07
N ILE A 191 -9.25 -1.05 1.31
CA ILE A 191 -8.76 -2.27 1.94
C ILE A 191 -9.96 -3.17 2.28
N ASN A 192 -9.86 -4.43 1.92
CA ASN A 192 -10.77 -5.49 2.30
C ASN A 192 -10.04 -6.55 3.09
N VAL A 193 -10.69 -7.16 4.08
CA VAL A 193 -10.21 -8.36 4.76
C VAL A 193 -11.24 -9.45 4.52
N LYS A 194 -10.86 -10.48 3.77
CA LYS A 194 -11.72 -11.59 3.39
C LYS A 194 -11.30 -12.84 4.15
N ALA A 195 -12.26 -13.48 4.81
CA ALA A 195 -12.06 -14.80 5.39
C ALA A 195 -12.25 -15.87 4.30
N ASP A 196 -11.43 -16.92 4.31
CA ASP A 196 -11.54 -18.07 3.41
C ASP A 196 -12.49 -19.18 3.93
N GLY A 197 -12.91 -19.07 5.20
CA GLY A 197 -13.77 -20.03 5.88
C GLY A 197 -13.00 -21.13 6.63
N THR A 198 -11.68 -21.09 6.63
CA THR A 198 -10.81 -22.04 7.35
C THR A 198 -9.91 -21.31 8.35
N ASP A 199 -8.75 -20.88 7.94
CA ASP A 199 -7.71 -20.35 8.83
C ASP A 199 -7.09 -19.03 8.34
N THR A 200 -7.48 -18.55 7.14
CA THR A 200 -6.82 -17.41 6.52
C THR A 200 -7.72 -16.18 6.45
N LEU A 201 -7.17 -15.03 6.87
CA LEU A 201 -7.71 -13.70 6.62
C LEU A 201 -6.84 -13.02 5.57
N GLU A 202 -7.34 -12.94 4.32
CA GLU A 202 -6.66 -12.32 3.21
C GLU A 202 -6.87 -10.81 3.21
N VAL A 203 -5.78 -10.03 3.36
CA VAL A 203 -5.80 -8.57 3.26
C VAL A 203 -5.64 -8.17 1.80
N GLN A 204 -6.64 -7.53 1.25
CA GLN A 204 -6.73 -7.18 -0.17
C GLN A 204 -6.74 -5.67 -0.34
N LEU A 205 -5.93 -5.15 -1.29
CA LEU A 205 -6.04 -3.77 -1.76
C LEU A 205 -7.01 -3.74 -2.94
N ALA A 206 -7.92 -2.77 -2.95
CA ALA A 206 -8.85 -2.58 -4.07
C ALA A 206 -8.09 -2.34 -5.38
N LYS A 207 -8.56 -2.94 -6.48
CA LYS A 207 -8.01 -2.72 -7.82
C LYS A 207 -8.14 -1.25 -8.24
N ASP A 208 -9.26 -0.63 -7.89
CA ASP A 208 -9.55 0.78 -8.15
C ASP A 208 -9.54 1.54 -6.82
N LEU A 209 -8.51 2.35 -6.61
CA LEU A 209 -8.38 3.18 -5.41
C LEU A 209 -9.30 4.41 -5.49
N LYS A 210 -10.00 4.71 -4.39
CA LYS A 210 -11.00 5.79 -4.30
C LYS A 210 -10.71 6.72 -3.12
N GLY A 211 -11.12 7.98 -3.28
CA GLY A 211 -11.09 8.95 -2.18
C GLY A 211 -9.70 9.32 -1.70
N LEU A 212 -8.67 9.09 -2.51
CA LEU A 212 -7.32 9.53 -2.21
C LEU A 212 -7.19 11.04 -2.49
N ASN A 213 -6.57 11.76 -1.59
CA ASN A 213 -6.21 13.16 -1.80
C ASN A 213 -4.97 13.30 -2.71
N SER A 214 -4.05 12.33 -2.63
CA SER A 214 -2.87 12.27 -3.48
C SER A 214 -2.28 10.87 -3.49
N ALA A 215 -1.56 10.55 -4.58
CA ALA A 215 -0.57 9.49 -4.62
C ALA A 215 0.78 10.12 -4.91
N GLU A 216 1.81 9.76 -4.16
CA GLU A 216 3.16 10.27 -4.31
C GLU A 216 4.12 9.10 -4.58
N PHE A 217 4.94 9.27 -5.61
CA PHE A 217 5.99 8.35 -6.00
C PHE A 217 7.31 9.08 -5.91
N LYS A 218 8.25 8.54 -5.16
CA LYS A 218 9.57 9.10 -4.98
C LYS A 218 10.64 8.10 -5.42
N ASP A 219 11.54 8.52 -6.27
CA ASP A 219 12.65 7.69 -6.71
C ASP A 219 13.87 7.77 -5.76
N ALA A 220 14.90 6.99 -6.08
CA ALA A 220 16.15 6.96 -5.30
C ALA A 220 16.93 8.28 -5.35
N SER A 221 16.71 9.12 -6.37
CA SER A 221 17.33 10.45 -6.52
C SER A 221 16.59 11.50 -5.70
N GLY A 222 15.41 11.18 -5.19
CA GLY A 222 14.55 12.10 -4.47
C GLY A 222 13.60 12.89 -5.36
N ASP A 223 13.54 12.59 -6.67
CA ASP A 223 12.57 13.17 -7.59
C ASP A 223 11.16 12.66 -7.24
N VAL A 224 10.17 13.52 -7.31
CA VAL A 224 8.81 13.23 -6.86
C VAL A 224 7.81 13.41 -7.98
N THR A 225 7.01 12.39 -8.22
CA THR A 225 5.78 12.46 -9.02
C THR A 225 4.58 12.42 -8.08
N LYS A 226 3.74 13.43 -8.13
CA LYS A 226 2.53 13.54 -7.32
C LYS A 226 1.30 13.63 -8.20
N ILE A 227 0.34 12.75 -7.94
CA ILE A 227 -0.97 12.73 -8.60
C ILE A 227 -2.01 13.22 -7.60
N THR A 228 -2.80 14.20 -7.99
CA THR A 228 -3.88 14.78 -7.18
C THR A 228 -5.12 14.97 -8.05
N PRO A 229 -6.29 15.29 -7.48
CA PRO A 229 -7.47 15.67 -8.27
C PRO A 229 -7.25 16.88 -9.18
N ALA A 230 -6.27 17.74 -8.88
CA ALA A 230 -5.92 18.89 -9.71
C ALA A 230 -5.02 18.54 -10.91
N GLY A 231 -4.38 17.38 -10.90
CA GLY A 231 -3.49 16.96 -11.98
C GLY A 231 -2.28 16.15 -11.51
N VAL A 232 -1.33 16.02 -12.41
CA VAL A 232 -0.05 15.35 -12.18
C VAL A 232 1.06 16.38 -12.16
N ALA A 233 1.95 16.29 -11.18
CA ALA A 233 3.13 17.14 -11.06
C ALA A 233 4.39 16.29 -10.87
N VAL A 234 5.46 16.63 -11.60
CA VAL A 234 6.77 15.99 -11.49
C VAL A 234 7.78 17.07 -11.10
N ASN A 235 8.46 16.84 -9.99
CA ASN A 235 9.48 17.74 -9.46
C ASN A 235 10.79 16.99 -9.25
N LYS A 236 11.89 17.63 -9.62
CA LYS A 236 13.21 17.16 -9.23
C LYS A 236 13.47 17.46 -7.76
N ALA A 237 14.30 16.63 -7.13
CA ALA A 237 14.66 16.76 -5.72
C ALA A 237 15.18 18.16 -5.36
N ASP A 238 15.95 18.79 -6.24
CA ASP A 238 16.52 20.15 -6.04
C ASP A 238 15.45 21.25 -6.05
N ASN A 239 14.28 20.98 -6.65
CA ASN A 239 13.11 21.88 -6.66
C ASN A 239 12.18 21.68 -5.46
N LEU A 240 12.51 20.80 -4.52
CA LEU A 240 11.72 20.53 -3.31
C LEU A 240 12.43 21.07 -2.06
N ASN A 241 11.64 21.61 -1.14
CA ASN A 241 12.06 21.91 0.22
C ASN A 241 12.11 20.62 1.06
N ALA A 242 12.67 20.69 2.26
CA ALA A 242 12.73 19.54 3.19
C ALA A 242 11.35 19.03 3.61
N ASP A 243 10.33 19.88 3.61
CA ASP A 243 8.92 19.54 3.89
C ASP A 243 8.15 19.02 2.67
N GLY A 244 8.82 18.85 1.52
CA GLY A 244 8.22 18.40 0.26
C GLY A 244 7.48 19.48 -0.53
N SER A 245 7.46 20.72 -0.08
CA SER A 245 6.86 21.83 -0.84
C SER A 245 7.76 22.24 -2.01
N VAL A 246 7.12 22.73 -3.08
CA VAL A 246 7.81 23.14 -4.31
C VAL A 246 8.48 24.52 -4.12
N LYS A 247 9.77 24.63 -4.45
CA LYS A 247 10.53 25.91 -4.39
C LYS A 247 10.15 26.87 -5.50
N ASP A 248 10.10 26.37 -6.74
CA ASP A 248 9.79 27.13 -7.94
C ASP A 248 8.77 26.41 -8.80
N PRO A 249 7.51 26.84 -8.84
CA PRO A 249 6.48 26.23 -9.66
C PRO A 249 6.79 26.21 -11.17
N ASN A 250 7.64 27.17 -11.65
CA ASN A 250 8.01 27.23 -13.07
C ASN A 250 8.93 26.08 -13.49
N LYS A 251 9.58 25.40 -12.52
CA LYS A 251 10.40 24.21 -12.76
C LYS A 251 9.64 22.89 -12.58
N THR A 252 8.37 22.95 -12.24
CA THR A 252 7.49 21.79 -12.13
C THR A 252 6.97 21.40 -13.52
N VAL A 253 7.19 20.16 -13.93
CA VAL A 253 6.47 19.59 -15.07
C VAL A 253 5.08 19.16 -14.59
N SER A 254 4.02 19.66 -15.19
CA SER A 254 2.67 19.34 -14.73
C SER A 254 1.65 19.29 -15.87
N ILE A 255 0.61 18.48 -15.63
CA ILE A 255 -0.61 18.41 -16.44
C ILE A 255 -1.77 18.66 -15.48
N SER A 256 -2.56 19.67 -15.75
CA SER A 256 -3.69 20.08 -14.91
C SER A 256 -4.88 20.53 -15.77
N ASN A 257 -5.96 20.94 -15.13
CA ASN A 257 -7.12 21.54 -15.81
C ASN A 257 -6.81 22.89 -16.49
N THR A 258 -5.69 23.50 -16.18
CA THR A 258 -5.22 24.75 -16.82
C THR A 258 -4.25 24.51 -17.98
N GLY A 259 -3.88 23.26 -18.24
CA GLY A 259 -2.99 22.88 -19.33
C GLY A 259 -1.74 22.14 -18.92
N VAL A 260 -0.73 22.17 -19.77
CA VAL A 260 0.56 21.51 -19.62
C VAL A 260 1.63 22.57 -19.33
N ASN A 261 2.38 22.37 -18.24
CA ASN A 261 3.59 23.13 -17.93
C ASN A 261 4.80 22.21 -18.09
N ALA A 262 5.69 22.53 -19.01
CA ALA A 262 6.92 21.74 -19.24
C ALA A 262 8.04 22.03 -18.21
N GLY A 263 7.83 22.90 -17.23
CA GLY A 263 8.83 23.20 -16.20
C GLY A 263 10.13 23.81 -16.74
N GLY A 264 10.07 24.55 -17.84
CA GLY A 264 11.26 25.09 -18.53
C GLY A 264 12.03 24.04 -19.36
N ASN A 265 11.55 22.83 -19.49
CA ASN A 265 12.17 21.79 -20.29
C ASN A 265 11.66 21.81 -21.75
N LYS A 266 12.43 21.15 -22.63
CA LYS A 266 11.99 20.93 -24.01
C LYS A 266 10.84 19.93 -24.04
N VAL A 267 9.85 20.19 -24.93
CA VAL A 267 8.89 19.18 -25.35
C VAL A 267 9.43 18.56 -26.63
N THR A 268 9.71 17.27 -26.61
CA THR A 268 10.31 16.53 -27.71
C THR A 268 9.34 15.50 -28.30
N ASN A 269 9.64 15.00 -29.51
CA ASN A 269 8.80 14.02 -30.22
C ASN A 269 7.39 14.53 -30.52
N VAL A 270 7.27 15.83 -30.75
CA VAL A 270 6.02 16.43 -31.24
C VAL A 270 5.89 16.08 -32.72
N ALA A 271 4.86 15.35 -33.06
CA ALA A 271 4.50 15.07 -34.45
C ALA A 271 4.14 16.36 -35.20
N ASP A 272 4.11 16.31 -36.54
CA ASP A 272 3.63 17.43 -37.34
C ASP A 272 2.16 17.68 -37.03
N GLY A 273 1.86 18.89 -36.58
CA GLY A 273 0.50 19.37 -36.38
C GLY A 273 -0.04 20.00 -37.66
N ASP A 274 -1.36 20.09 -37.77
CA ASP A 274 -1.98 20.82 -38.87
C ASP A 274 -1.62 22.31 -38.83
N VAL A 275 -1.25 22.87 -39.98
CA VAL A 275 -0.92 24.30 -40.10
C VAL A 275 -1.96 24.97 -41.01
N ASN A 276 -3.07 25.38 -40.42
CA ASN A 276 -4.15 26.08 -41.06
C ASN A 276 -4.83 27.07 -40.10
N ALA A 277 -5.79 27.85 -40.59
CA ALA A 277 -6.44 28.90 -39.80
C ALA A 277 -7.24 28.38 -38.60
N ASP A 278 -7.70 27.15 -38.62
CA ASP A 278 -8.55 26.56 -37.57
C ASP A 278 -7.80 25.57 -36.65
N SER A 279 -6.53 25.34 -36.96
CA SER A 279 -5.72 24.38 -36.21
C SER A 279 -5.52 24.83 -34.76
N LYS A 280 -5.59 23.83 -33.85
CA LYS A 280 -5.26 23.94 -32.41
C LYS A 280 -4.09 23.05 -32.04
N ASP A 281 -3.43 22.47 -33.03
CA ASP A 281 -2.30 21.58 -32.79
C ASP A 281 -1.04 22.36 -32.41
N ALA A 282 -0.20 21.70 -31.60
CA ALA A 282 1.16 22.16 -31.43
C ALA A 282 1.96 21.87 -32.70
N ILE A 283 2.81 22.81 -33.11
CA ILE A 283 3.73 22.62 -34.23
C ILE A 283 5.14 22.36 -33.71
N ASN A 284 5.91 21.57 -34.44
CA ASN A 284 7.31 21.35 -34.10
C ASN A 284 8.26 22.34 -34.82
N GLY A 285 9.53 22.29 -34.42
CA GLY A 285 10.54 23.21 -34.94
C GLY A 285 10.78 23.08 -36.44
N SER A 286 10.58 21.90 -37.05
CA SER A 286 10.74 21.71 -38.49
C SER A 286 9.63 22.38 -39.29
N GLN A 287 8.40 22.32 -38.81
CA GLN A 287 7.27 23.03 -39.41
C GLN A 287 7.48 24.53 -39.36
N LEU A 288 7.91 25.10 -38.22
CA LEU A 288 8.22 26.51 -38.14
C LEU A 288 9.41 26.88 -39.04
N TYR A 289 10.48 26.08 -39.04
CA TYR A 289 11.63 26.32 -39.93
C TYR A 289 11.21 26.36 -41.39
N ASN A 290 10.37 25.42 -41.84
CA ASN A 290 9.86 25.38 -43.22
C ASN A 290 8.91 26.55 -43.53
N ALA A 291 8.07 26.94 -42.58
CA ALA A 291 7.13 28.05 -42.76
C ALA A 291 7.84 29.40 -42.85
N VAL A 292 8.94 29.62 -42.14
CA VAL A 292 9.74 30.86 -42.14
C VAL A 292 10.94 30.79 -43.07
N ALA A 293 11.12 29.70 -43.81
CA ALA A 293 12.21 29.59 -44.76
C ALA A 293 12.12 30.69 -45.80
N THR A 294 13.24 31.38 -46.04
CA THR A 294 13.33 32.52 -46.95
C THR A 294 13.78 32.08 -48.35
N THR A 295 13.33 32.81 -49.35
CA THR A 295 13.87 32.75 -50.73
C THR A 295 14.56 34.02 -51.10
N ASN A 296 15.47 33.98 -52.09
CA ASN A 296 16.16 35.15 -52.60
C ASN A 296 15.44 35.71 -53.78
N LEU A 297 15.36 37.06 -53.86
CA LEU A 297 14.93 37.80 -55.01
C LEU A 297 16.17 38.38 -55.65
N THR A 298 16.60 37.85 -56.80
CA THR A 298 17.78 38.31 -57.51
C THR A 298 17.38 38.90 -58.85
N PRO A 299 17.67 40.19 -59.14
CA PRO A 299 17.46 40.76 -60.46
C PRO A 299 18.34 40.08 -61.50
N ASN A 300 17.79 39.84 -62.68
CA ASN A 300 18.50 39.36 -63.84
C ASN A 300 19.35 40.47 -64.46
N THR A 301 20.03 40.20 -65.56
CA THR A 301 20.92 41.16 -66.27
C THR A 301 20.20 42.39 -66.79
N THR A 302 18.91 42.34 -66.96
CA THR A 302 18.09 43.47 -67.39
C THR A 302 17.55 44.31 -66.18
N GLY A 303 17.84 43.87 -64.96
CA GLY A 303 17.36 44.52 -63.76
C GLY A 303 15.93 44.06 -63.34
N LYS A 304 15.34 43.09 -64.07
CA LYS A 304 14.04 42.54 -63.74
C LYS A 304 14.16 41.44 -62.71
N ILE A 305 13.28 41.41 -61.73
CA ILE A 305 13.14 40.29 -60.79
C ILE A 305 12.19 39.26 -61.40
N ASP A 306 12.70 38.06 -61.61
CA ASP A 306 11.86 36.99 -62.10
C ASP A 306 11.06 36.39 -60.94
N THR A 307 9.87 35.81 -61.22
CA THR A 307 8.99 35.20 -60.22
C THR A 307 9.77 34.03 -59.56
N PRO A 308 9.85 33.95 -58.24
CA PRO A 308 10.48 32.82 -57.57
C PRO A 308 9.82 31.52 -57.91
N VAL A 309 10.60 30.43 -57.97
CA VAL A 309 10.08 29.05 -58.23
C VAL A 309 9.04 28.64 -57.19
N ASP A 310 9.28 29.03 -55.91
CA ASP A 310 8.32 28.83 -54.84
C ASP A 310 7.89 30.20 -54.28
N GLY A 311 6.75 30.69 -54.81
CA GLY A 311 6.19 31.98 -54.39
C GLY A 311 5.57 32.00 -53.01
N SER A 312 5.49 30.84 -52.34
CA SER A 312 4.98 30.74 -50.93
C SER A 312 6.03 31.06 -49.89
N LYS A 313 7.33 31.12 -50.27
CA LYS A 313 8.43 31.41 -49.35
C LYS A 313 8.41 32.89 -48.94
N LEU A 314 8.81 33.14 -47.70
CA LEU A 314 9.01 34.46 -47.15
C LEU A 314 10.27 35.07 -47.73
N VAL A 315 10.31 36.42 -47.82
CA VAL A 315 11.53 37.17 -48.10
C VAL A 315 11.85 38.06 -46.91
N ASN A 316 13.13 38.12 -46.52
CA ASN A 316 13.56 39.04 -45.48
C ASN A 316 13.81 40.45 -46.05
N ALA A 317 13.86 41.42 -45.13
CA ALA A 317 14.05 42.83 -45.51
C ALA A 317 15.35 43.07 -46.28
N THR A 318 16.44 42.37 -45.98
CA THR A 318 17.72 42.48 -46.70
C THR A 318 17.57 41.98 -48.13
N THR A 319 16.88 40.85 -48.38
CA THR A 319 16.64 40.36 -49.70
C THR A 319 15.81 41.33 -50.52
N VAL A 320 14.76 41.93 -49.94
CA VAL A 320 13.94 42.94 -50.60
C VAL A 320 14.78 44.18 -50.92
N ALA A 321 15.53 44.70 -49.98
CA ALA A 321 16.40 45.88 -50.17
C ALA A 321 17.44 45.63 -51.32
N ASN A 322 18.08 44.45 -51.28
CA ASN A 322 19.03 44.04 -52.30
C ASN A 322 18.35 43.89 -53.68
N ALA A 323 17.14 43.34 -53.75
CA ALA A 323 16.39 43.19 -54.96
C ALA A 323 16.05 44.56 -55.57
N ILE A 324 15.60 45.50 -54.74
CA ILE A 324 15.30 46.88 -55.16
C ILE A 324 16.57 47.57 -55.61
N ASN A 325 17.62 47.60 -54.81
CA ASN A 325 18.85 48.32 -55.10
C ASN A 325 19.58 47.79 -56.35
N ASN A 326 19.44 46.50 -56.61
CA ASN A 326 20.03 45.87 -57.77
C ASN A 326 19.06 45.77 -58.98
N SER A 327 17.82 46.19 -58.84
CA SER A 327 16.87 46.32 -59.95
C SER A 327 17.27 47.50 -60.84
N GLY A 328 16.54 47.75 -61.94
CA GLY A 328 16.77 48.92 -62.78
C GLY A 328 16.28 48.71 -64.22
N TRP A 329 16.60 49.63 -65.05
CA TRP A 329 16.32 49.59 -66.43
C TRP A 329 17.58 49.90 -67.23
N ASN A 330 17.60 49.56 -68.53
CA ASN A 330 18.78 49.79 -69.36
C ASN A 330 18.56 51.01 -70.24
N VAL A 331 19.63 51.81 -70.37
CA VAL A 331 19.69 52.93 -71.28
C VAL A 331 20.82 52.66 -72.29
N THR A 332 20.56 52.97 -73.52
CA THR A 332 21.52 52.97 -74.62
C THR A 332 21.15 54.03 -75.64
N VAL A 333 22.06 54.40 -76.48
CA VAL A 333 21.84 55.27 -77.62
C VAL A 333 21.68 54.43 -78.92
N ASN A 334 20.89 54.89 -79.84
CA ASN A 334 20.77 54.30 -81.19
C ASN A 334 20.57 55.45 -82.21
N LYS A 335 20.85 55.21 -83.45
CA LYS A 335 20.70 56.20 -84.51
C LYS A 335 19.60 55.83 -85.54
N ASP A 336 18.88 56.83 -85.99
CA ASP A 336 17.96 56.80 -87.09
C ASP A 336 18.16 58.03 -88.02
N GLY A 337 19.08 57.85 -88.93
CA GLY A 337 19.49 58.89 -89.81
C GLY A 337 20.45 59.97 -89.25
N GLY A 338 20.76 59.93 -87.95
CA GLY A 338 21.70 60.77 -87.24
C GLY A 338 23.00 60.12 -86.89
N GLU A 339 23.77 60.69 -85.99
CA GLU A 339 25.00 60.08 -85.40
C GLU A 339 24.71 59.69 -83.98
N ALA A 340 25.27 58.60 -83.53
CA ALA A 340 25.26 58.13 -82.17
C ALA A 340 26.65 57.52 -81.79
N GLU A 341 27.15 57.87 -80.63
CA GLU A 341 28.41 57.37 -80.12
C GLU A 341 28.20 56.76 -78.79
N GLY A 342 28.99 55.72 -78.40
CA GLY A 342 28.96 55.06 -77.11
C GLY A 342 27.80 54.08 -76.96
N GLU A 343 27.43 53.33 -78.01
CA GLU A 343 26.28 52.40 -78.08
C GLU A 343 26.40 51.18 -77.08
N THR A 344 26.86 51.41 -75.86
CA THR A 344 26.91 50.38 -74.77
C THR A 344 25.67 50.50 -73.89
N VAL A 345 25.04 49.32 -73.63
CA VAL A 345 23.93 49.29 -72.67
C VAL A 345 24.43 49.59 -71.27
N GLN A 346 23.86 50.60 -70.63
CA GLN A 346 24.14 50.93 -69.27
C GLN A 346 22.89 50.70 -68.40
N LYS A 347 23.13 50.04 -67.23
CA LYS A 347 22.04 49.80 -66.26
C LYS A 347 21.85 51.05 -65.40
N VAL A 348 20.62 51.53 -65.30
CA VAL A 348 20.19 52.60 -64.39
C VAL A 348 19.53 51.93 -63.21
N SER A 349 20.21 51.86 -62.09
CA SER A 349 19.72 51.35 -60.82
C SER A 349 19.06 52.45 -59.97
N PRO A 350 18.18 52.08 -58.99
CA PRO A 350 17.64 53.06 -58.05
C PRO A 350 18.73 53.91 -57.41
N GLY A 351 18.54 55.23 -57.41
CA GLY A 351 19.54 56.17 -56.92
C GLY A 351 20.48 56.70 -58.02
N ASN A 352 20.53 56.07 -59.20
CA ASN A 352 21.29 56.62 -60.31
C ASN A 352 20.55 57.81 -60.99
N THR A 353 21.32 58.79 -61.53
CA THR A 353 20.79 59.91 -62.31
C THR A 353 21.21 59.74 -63.78
N VAL A 354 20.25 59.80 -64.68
CA VAL A 354 20.49 59.88 -66.13
C VAL A 354 20.48 61.36 -66.47
N THR A 355 21.60 61.85 -66.99
CA THR A 355 21.74 63.26 -67.41
C THR A 355 21.67 63.36 -68.92
N TYR A 356 20.74 64.17 -69.42
CA TYR A 356 20.67 64.59 -70.81
C TYR A 356 21.49 65.84 -71.00
N ILE A 357 22.54 65.81 -71.81
CA ILE A 357 23.44 66.91 -72.11
C ILE A 357 23.09 67.54 -73.46
N ALA A 358 22.77 68.80 -73.50
CA ALA A 358 22.53 69.55 -74.74
C ALA A 358 23.85 69.78 -75.43
N GLY A 359 24.05 69.17 -76.61
CA GLY A 359 25.14 69.52 -77.50
C GLY A 359 24.91 70.82 -78.23
N GLN A 360 25.80 71.16 -79.17
CA GLN A 360 25.71 72.36 -79.90
C GLN A 360 24.39 72.46 -80.67
N ASN A 361 23.69 73.55 -80.73
CA ASN A 361 22.40 73.85 -81.36
C ASN A 361 21.21 73.13 -80.72
N ILE A 362 21.38 72.39 -79.65
CA ILE A 362 20.31 71.70 -78.93
C ILE A 362 20.00 72.47 -77.66
N LYS A 363 18.71 72.64 -77.41
CA LYS A 363 18.22 73.21 -76.13
C LYS A 363 17.35 72.07 -75.51
N ILE A 364 17.68 71.75 -74.26
CA ILE A 364 16.87 70.80 -73.45
C ILE A 364 16.22 71.65 -72.33
N LYS A 365 14.91 71.63 -72.26
CA LYS A 365 14.09 72.14 -71.15
C LYS A 365 13.55 70.98 -70.36
N GLN A 366 13.86 70.94 -69.06
CA GLN A 366 13.22 69.96 -68.13
C GLN A 366 12.10 70.71 -67.38
N ASP A 367 10.94 70.00 -67.26
CA ASP A 367 9.81 70.43 -66.46
C ASP A 367 9.24 69.16 -65.78
N GLY A 368 9.62 68.96 -64.48
CA GLY A 368 9.37 67.72 -63.77
C GLY A 368 10.09 66.56 -64.42
N MET A 369 9.35 65.56 -64.85
CA MET A 369 9.85 64.33 -65.57
C MET A 369 9.77 64.48 -67.11
N ASN A 370 9.33 65.67 -67.62
CA ASN A 370 9.22 65.90 -69.04
C ASN A 370 10.47 66.69 -69.53
N PHE A 371 11.03 66.20 -70.60
CA PHE A 371 12.12 66.81 -71.30
C PHE A 371 11.63 67.29 -72.70
N THR A 372 11.75 68.60 -72.99
CA THR A 372 11.52 69.14 -74.30
C THR A 372 12.86 69.43 -74.96
N ILE A 373 13.11 68.70 -76.06
CA ILE A 373 14.36 68.87 -76.83
C ILE A 373 13.96 69.67 -78.05
N SER A 374 14.68 70.75 -78.26
CA SER A 374 14.45 71.70 -79.43
C SER A 374 15.79 72.19 -79.95
N THR A 375 15.82 72.81 -81.10
CA THR A 375 16.96 73.50 -81.59
C THR A 375 17.10 74.89 -80.83
N THR A 376 18.26 75.43 -80.72
CA THR A 376 18.47 76.78 -80.21
C THR A 376 17.95 77.81 -81.23
N LYS A 377 17.59 78.99 -80.75
CA LYS A 377 17.08 80.02 -81.64
C LYS A 377 18.10 80.45 -82.76
N ASP A 378 19.36 80.46 -82.38
CA ASP A 378 20.46 80.73 -83.27
C ASP A 378 21.22 79.46 -83.54
N LEU A 379 21.21 78.97 -84.79
CA LEU A 379 21.96 77.76 -85.18
C LEU A 379 23.32 78.13 -85.65
N LYS A 380 24.36 77.43 -85.12
CA LYS A 380 25.76 77.61 -85.54
C LYS A 380 26.12 76.33 -86.38
N ALA A 381 26.41 76.55 -87.66
CA ALA A 381 26.84 75.52 -88.52
C ALA A 381 28.02 76.03 -89.38
N GLU A 382 29.00 75.09 -89.58
CA GLU A 382 30.12 75.43 -90.49
C GLU A 382 29.66 75.44 -91.93
N ASN A 383 28.78 74.49 -92.26
CA ASN A 383 28.21 74.40 -93.58
C ASN A 383 26.68 74.12 -93.52
N VAL A 384 25.93 74.78 -94.33
CA VAL A 384 24.48 74.50 -94.50
C VAL A 384 24.20 74.01 -95.90
N THR A 385 23.76 72.76 -96.03
CA THR A 385 23.23 72.22 -97.27
C THR A 385 21.72 72.12 -97.14
N ALA A 386 21.02 72.97 -97.80
CA ALA A 386 19.56 73.05 -97.76
C ALA A 386 18.98 72.89 -99.16
N LYS A 387 17.93 72.20 -99.39
CA LYS A 387 17.18 72.10 -100.64
C LYS A 387 16.41 73.39 -100.91
N THR A 388 16.03 74.10 -99.89
CA THR A 388 15.37 75.38 -99.95
C THR A 388 15.70 76.18 -98.62
N VAL A 389 16.07 77.43 -98.74
CA VAL A 389 16.22 78.33 -97.59
C VAL A 389 15.15 79.45 -97.75
N ASN A 390 14.18 79.46 -96.83
CA ASN A 390 13.23 80.57 -96.77
C ASN A 390 13.70 81.57 -95.70
N THR A 391 13.96 82.77 -96.04
CA THR A 391 14.31 83.85 -95.11
C THR A 391 13.09 84.79 -95.00
N THR A 392 12.67 85.06 -93.77
CA THR A 392 11.74 86.12 -93.45
C THR A 392 12.52 87.31 -92.92
N THR A 393 12.46 88.40 -93.53
CA THR A 393 12.95 89.66 -93.08
C THR A 393 12.11 90.24 -91.99
#